data_98dce03264b906d0028362c09fe84421
#
_entry.id   98dce03264b906d0028362c09fe84421
#
_cell.length_a   1.000
_cell.length_b   1.000
_cell.length_c   1.000
_cell.angle_alpha   90.00
_cell.angle_beta   90.00
_cell.angle_gamma   90.00
#
_symmetry.space_group_name_H-M   'P 1'
#
loop_
_entity.id
_entity.type
_entity.pdbx_description
1 polymer ?
#
loop_
_entity_poly.entity_id
_entity_poly.type
_entity_poly.pdbx_seq_one_letter_code
_entity_poly.pdbx_strand_id
1 'polypeptide(L)'
;MEIKKVSIVIPVFNEEKTLRSVLDLVEKSPLSSEKEIIMIDDGSTDKSREILKEYASKHKVIFLEKNCGKGTALRRGFAEATGDAIIIQDADLEYDPIEYSFLLQPILRGNADVVYGSRFVTAFPRRVLYFSHYLANKSLTFLSNLFTGLNISDMETCYKVFTRQAMKEILPCLKAKRFGIEVELTAQIAKHRLRVYEVGISYKGRTYKDGKKINWKDGLAAVWHIIRFNLFTRG
;
A
#
# COMPACT_ATOMS: atom_id res chain seq x y z
N MET A 1 -14.47 9.19 -14.55
CA MET A 1 -15.29 8.56 -13.49
C MET A 1 -15.40 9.56 -12.34
N GLU A 2 -16.58 9.74 -11.74
CA GLU A 2 -16.70 10.56 -10.54
C GLU A 2 -16.30 9.73 -9.32
N ILE A 3 -15.44 10.27 -8.48
CA ILE A 3 -15.02 9.67 -7.19
C ILE A 3 -15.59 10.54 -6.09
N LYS A 4 -16.66 10.11 -5.44
CA LYS A 4 -17.31 10.86 -4.35
C LYS A 4 -16.65 10.55 -3.01
N LYS A 5 -16.18 9.32 -2.81
CA LYS A 5 -15.57 8.86 -1.58
C LYS A 5 -14.28 8.09 -1.86
N VAL A 6 -13.24 8.33 -1.06
CA VAL A 6 -11.96 7.62 -1.08
C VAL A 6 -11.74 6.96 0.26
N SER A 7 -11.58 5.63 0.26
CA SER A 7 -11.17 4.86 1.45
C SER A 7 -9.65 4.85 1.55
N ILE A 8 -9.12 5.31 2.67
CA ILE A 8 -7.69 5.30 2.97
C ILE A 8 -7.45 4.22 4.02
N VAL A 9 -6.80 3.12 3.62
CA VAL A 9 -6.55 1.95 4.46
C VAL A 9 -5.16 2.05 5.05
N ILE A 10 -5.07 2.11 6.38
CA ILE A 10 -3.83 2.34 7.13
C ILE A 10 -3.56 1.13 8.03
N PRO A 11 -2.66 0.20 7.65
CA PRO A 11 -2.20 -0.86 8.53
C PRO A 11 -1.22 -0.27 9.56
N VAL A 12 -1.43 -0.58 10.84
CA VAL A 12 -0.63 -0.06 11.95
C VAL A 12 -0.05 -1.21 12.76
N PHE A 13 1.27 -1.20 12.97
CA PHE A 13 1.95 -2.10 13.89
C PHE A 13 3.19 -1.44 14.48
N ASN A 14 3.13 -1.08 15.76
CA ASN A 14 4.23 -0.44 16.50
C ASN A 14 4.77 0.81 15.79
N GLU A 15 3.94 1.82 15.63
CA GLU A 15 4.25 3.10 14.97
C GLU A 15 3.89 4.31 15.89
N GLU A 16 4.03 4.17 17.20
CA GLU A 16 3.68 5.22 18.18
C GLU A 16 4.33 6.58 17.89
N LYS A 17 5.51 6.58 17.25
CA LYS A 17 6.29 7.80 16.98
C LYS A 17 5.77 8.58 15.78
N THR A 18 5.18 7.92 14.81
CA THR A 18 4.80 8.50 13.51
C THR A 18 3.30 8.59 13.31
N LEU A 19 2.54 7.75 13.99
CA LEU A 19 1.11 7.54 13.75
C LEU A 19 0.29 8.84 13.81
N ARG A 20 0.45 9.67 14.86
CA ARG A 20 -0.28 10.96 14.97
C ARG A 20 0.01 11.87 13.78
N SER A 21 1.28 11.99 13.41
CA SER A 21 1.69 12.86 12.30
C SER A 21 1.15 12.36 10.96
N VAL A 22 1.13 11.03 10.74
CA VAL A 22 0.53 10.46 9.52
C VAL A 22 -0.97 10.75 9.48
N LEU A 23 -1.70 10.52 10.59
CA LEU A 23 -3.14 10.76 10.64
C LEU A 23 -3.48 12.23 10.41
N ASP A 24 -2.72 13.16 10.99
CA ASP A 24 -2.87 14.59 10.74
C ASP A 24 -2.66 14.96 9.26
N LEU A 25 -1.65 14.37 8.61
CA LEU A 25 -1.38 14.60 7.19
C LEU A 25 -2.50 14.01 6.30
N VAL A 26 -3.00 12.82 6.64
CA VAL A 26 -4.11 12.18 5.93
C VAL A 26 -5.39 13.00 6.07
N GLU A 27 -5.73 13.45 7.28
CA GLU A 27 -6.90 14.31 7.51
C GLU A 27 -6.81 15.62 6.72
N LYS A 28 -5.63 16.24 6.66
CA LYS A 28 -5.38 17.51 5.97
C LYS A 28 -5.09 17.37 4.47
N SER A 29 -4.97 16.14 3.95
CA SER A 29 -4.67 15.93 2.54
C SER A 29 -5.71 16.59 1.62
N PRO A 30 -5.28 17.23 0.50
CA PRO A 30 -6.16 18.02 -0.35
C PRO A 30 -6.96 17.13 -1.31
N LEU A 31 -7.92 16.37 -0.80
CA LEU A 31 -8.88 15.63 -1.60
C LEU A 31 -10.21 16.36 -1.64
N SER A 32 -10.78 16.51 -2.84
CA SER A 32 -12.14 17.03 -3.02
C SER A 32 -13.23 16.02 -2.65
N SER A 33 -12.88 14.74 -2.68
CA SER A 33 -13.77 13.64 -2.31
C SER A 33 -13.85 13.47 -0.79
N GLU A 34 -14.95 12.89 -0.30
CA GLU A 34 -15.08 12.44 1.09
C GLU A 34 -13.98 11.44 1.44
N LYS A 35 -13.33 11.60 2.57
CA LYS A 35 -12.31 10.66 3.08
C LYS A 35 -12.92 9.69 4.08
N GLU A 36 -12.82 8.40 3.80
CA GLU A 36 -13.10 7.31 4.73
C GLU A 36 -11.76 6.75 5.22
N ILE A 37 -11.37 7.07 6.43
CA ILE A 37 -10.11 6.60 7.01
C ILE A 37 -10.38 5.33 7.81
N ILE A 38 -9.69 4.23 7.43
CA ILE A 38 -9.82 2.90 8.02
C ILE A 38 -8.46 2.48 8.55
N MET A 39 -8.31 2.43 9.85
CA MET A 39 -7.08 2.07 10.54
C MET A 39 -7.18 0.66 11.10
N ILE A 40 -6.17 -0.17 10.84
CA ILE A 40 -6.14 -1.55 11.30
C ILE A 40 -4.91 -1.75 12.18
N ASP A 41 -5.12 -1.85 13.49
CA ASP A 41 -4.07 -2.24 14.42
C ASP A 41 -3.78 -3.74 14.33
N ASP A 42 -2.60 -4.08 13.88
CA ASP A 42 -2.15 -5.48 13.74
C ASP A 42 -1.52 -6.01 15.04
N GLY A 43 -2.19 -5.78 16.17
CA GLY A 43 -1.75 -6.28 17.48
C GLY A 43 -0.53 -5.54 18.02
N SER A 44 -0.50 -4.21 17.92
CA SER A 44 0.59 -3.38 18.46
C SER A 44 0.79 -3.57 19.96
N THR A 45 2.05 -3.50 20.39
CA THR A 45 2.50 -3.67 21.78
C THR A 45 3.05 -2.38 22.40
N ASP A 46 3.15 -1.32 21.59
CA ASP A 46 3.50 0.03 22.00
C ASP A 46 2.23 0.90 22.19
N LYS A 47 2.38 2.22 22.30
CA LYS A 47 1.26 3.15 22.47
C LYS A 47 0.39 3.37 21.24
N SER A 48 0.66 2.69 20.11
CA SER A 48 -0.14 2.82 18.88
C SER A 48 -1.62 2.56 19.12
N ARG A 49 -1.96 1.52 19.94
CA ARG A 49 -3.36 1.18 20.26
C ARG A 49 -4.06 2.27 21.06
N GLU A 50 -3.36 2.92 21.97
CA GLU A 50 -3.90 4.02 22.77
C GLU A 50 -4.19 5.23 21.88
N ILE A 51 -3.23 5.56 21.00
CA ILE A 51 -3.39 6.63 20.01
C ILE A 51 -4.61 6.34 19.12
N LEU A 52 -4.75 5.14 18.56
CA LEU A 52 -5.86 4.80 17.68
C LEU A 52 -7.23 4.91 18.38
N LYS A 53 -7.32 4.61 19.66
CA LYS A 53 -8.58 4.78 20.43
C LYS A 53 -9.08 6.22 20.44
N GLU A 54 -8.19 7.20 20.42
CA GLU A 54 -8.55 8.61 20.38
C GLU A 54 -9.23 9.01 19.06
N TYR A 55 -8.91 8.30 17.97
CA TYR A 55 -9.49 8.53 16.65
C TYR A 55 -10.75 7.69 16.37
N ALA A 56 -11.08 6.72 17.23
CA ALA A 56 -12.19 5.79 17.02
C ALA A 56 -13.58 6.45 16.97
N SER A 57 -13.73 7.65 17.52
CA SER A 57 -14.97 8.42 17.44
C SER A 57 -15.18 9.10 16.07
N LYS A 58 -14.11 9.32 15.33
CA LYS A 58 -14.10 10.02 14.03
C LYS A 58 -13.97 9.07 12.84
N HIS A 59 -13.20 8.01 13.00
CA HIS A 59 -12.76 7.14 11.95
C HIS A 59 -12.97 5.67 12.30
N LYS A 60 -12.94 4.82 11.30
CA LYS A 60 -13.07 3.37 11.51
C LYS A 60 -11.74 2.80 12.02
N VAL A 61 -11.74 2.24 13.22
CA VAL A 61 -10.58 1.59 13.83
C VAL A 61 -10.90 0.13 14.11
N ILE A 62 -10.02 -0.76 13.67
CA ILE A 62 -10.14 -2.21 13.86
C ILE A 62 -8.92 -2.70 14.62
N PHE A 63 -9.12 -3.39 15.73
CA PHE A 63 -8.06 -3.93 16.56
C PHE A 63 -7.99 -5.46 16.37
N LEU A 64 -6.87 -5.95 15.83
CA LEU A 64 -6.60 -7.38 15.81
C LEU A 64 -6.05 -7.82 17.17
N GLU A 65 -6.35 -9.05 17.56
CA GLU A 65 -5.93 -9.60 18.87
C GLU A 65 -4.41 -9.78 18.96
N LYS A 66 -3.78 -10.14 17.84
CA LYS A 66 -2.34 -10.41 17.75
C LYS A 66 -1.80 -9.99 16.39
N ASN A 67 -0.47 -9.86 16.28
CA ASN A 67 0.19 -9.61 15.00
C ASN A 67 -0.04 -10.75 14.02
N CYS A 68 -0.80 -10.45 12.97
CA CYS A 68 -1.10 -11.35 11.87
C CYS A 68 -0.38 -10.97 10.57
N GLY A 69 0.27 -9.80 10.55
CA GLY A 69 1.07 -9.23 9.46
C GLY A 69 0.31 -8.28 8.54
N LYS A 70 1.05 -7.38 7.87
CA LYS A 70 0.54 -6.29 7.02
C LYS A 70 -0.53 -6.77 6.03
N GLY A 71 -0.31 -7.92 5.37
CA GLY A 71 -1.28 -8.46 4.42
C GLY A 71 -2.64 -8.78 5.05
N THR A 72 -2.64 -9.32 6.28
CA THR A 72 -3.91 -9.58 7.00
C THR A 72 -4.60 -8.27 7.36
N ALA A 73 -3.87 -7.28 7.86
CA ALA A 73 -4.40 -5.97 8.19
C ALA A 73 -5.00 -5.27 6.95
N LEU A 74 -4.28 -5.27 5.82
CA LEU A 74 -4.77 -4.68 4.57
C LEU A 74 -6.02 -5.38 4.06
N ARG A 75 -6.05 -6.72 4.03
CA ARG A 75 -7.24 -7.48 3.61
C ARG A 75 -8.46 -7.15 4.48
N ARG A 76 -8.27 -7.00 5.79
CA ARG A 76 -9.34 -6.57 6.69
C ARG A 76 -9.81 -5.16 6.36
N GLY A 77 -8.88 -4.22 6.11
CA GLY A 77 -9.21 -2.86 5.72
C GLY A 77 -9.93 -2.78 4.36
N PHE A 78 -9.49 -3.54 3.37
CA PHE A 78 -10.15 -3.60 2.07
C PHE A 78 -11.59 -4.12 2.14
N ALA A 79 -11.84 -5.11 3.00
CA ALA A 79 -13.19 -5.64 3.22
C ALA A 79 -14.16 -4.62 3.84
N GLU A 80 -13.63 -3.65 4.58
CA GLU A 80 -14.40 -2.61 5.24
C GLU A 80 -14.53 -1.30 4.41
N ALA A 81 -13.75 -1.20 3.32
CA ALA A 81 -13.72 -0.02 2.47
C ALA A 81 -15.01 0.14 1.65
N THR A 82 -15.61 1.33 1.72
CA THR A 82 -16.86 1.65 1.01
C THR A 82 -16.68 2.71 -0.07
N GLY A 83 -15.49 3.30 -0.20
CA GLY A 83 -15.18 4.34 -1.17
C GLY A 83 -15.16 3.86 -2.62
N ASP A 84 -15.29 4.79 -3.55
CA ASP A 84 -15.20 4.54 -5.00
C ASP A 84 -13.77 4.21 -5.43
N ALA A 85 -12.79 4.73 -4.69
CA ALA A 85 -11.38 4.38 -4.79
C ALA A 85 -10.82 4.01 -3.40
N ILE A 86 -9.78 3.17 -3.39
CA ILE A 86 -9.13 2.68 -2.18
C ILE A 86 -7.63 2.95 -2.29
N ILE A 87 -7.08 3.66 -1.31
CA ILE A 87 -5.64 3.99 -1.21
C ILE A 87 -5.04 3.22 -0.05
N ILE A 88 -3.85 2.65 -0.23
CA ILE A 88 -3.05 2.10 0.85
C ILE A 88 -2.12 3.20 1.36
N GLN A 89 -2.10 3.45 2.66
CA GLN A 89 -1.22 4.40 3.33
C GLN A 89 -0.46 3.71 4.47
N ASP A 90 0.87 3.67 4.42
CA ASP A 90 1.67 3.20 5.55
C ASP A 90 1.72 4.24 6.67
N ALA A 91 1.82 3.78 7.92
CA ALA A 91 1.80 4.62 9.12
C ALA A 91 3.17 5.21 9.50
N ASP A 92 4.14 5.27 8.57
CA ASP A 92 5.57 5.46 8.86
C ASP A 92 6.20 6.75 8.32
N LEU A 93 5.41 7.68 7.75
CA LEU A 93 5.86 8.94 7.15
C LEU A 93 6.79 8.81 5.93
N GLU A 94 6.96 7.61 5.37
CA GLU A 94 7.78 7.44 4.15
C GLU A 94 7.08 8.00 2.91
N TYR A 95 5.74 8.03 2.89
CA TYR A 95 4.87 8.49 1.81
C TYR A 95 4.06 9.70 2.23
N ASP A 96 3.85 10.65 1.32
CA ASP A 96 3.20 11.92 1.61
C ASP A 96 1.73 11.95 1.12
N PRO A 97 0.74 12.08 2.03
CA PRO A 97 -0.69 12.15 1.66
C PRO A 97 -1.09 13.33 0.75
N ILE A 98 -0.24 14.35 0.61
CA ILE A 98 -0.48 15.46 -0.33
C ILE A 98 -0.57 14.95 -1.79
N GLU A 99 0.01 13.79 -2.08
CA GLU A 99 0.11 13.22 -3.42
C GLU A 99 -1.13 12.39 -3.82
N TYR A 100 -2.11 12.20 -2.94
CA TYR A 100 -3.31 11.43 -3.26
C TYR A 100 -4.05 11.93 -4.51
N SER A 101 -4.11 13.24 -4.70
CA SER A 101 -4.75 13.83 -5.88
C SER A 101 -4.07 13.43 -7.18
N PHE A 102 -2.75 13.31 -7.19
CA PHE A 102 -1.99 12.87 -8.37
C PHE A 102 -2.20 11.37 -8.63
N LEU A 103 -2.19 10.56 -7.57
CA LEU A 103 -2.43 9.12 -7.66
C LEU A 103 -3.83 8.79 -8.20
N LEU A 104 -4.83 9.61 -7.90
CA LEU A 104 -6.21 9.42 -8.36
C LEU A 104 -6.43 9.86 -9.80
N GLN A 105 -5.58 10.71 -10.39
CA GLN A 105 -5.80 11.27 -11.73
C GLN A 105 -6.07 10.24 -12.83
N PRO A 106 -5.30 9.12 -12.95
CA PRO A 106 -5.57 8.14 -14.01
C PRO A 106 -6.93 7.47 -13.85
N ILE A 107 -7.40 7.25 -12.61
CA ILE A 107 -8.73 6.68 -12.31
C ILE A 107 -9.83 7.70 -12.63
N LEU A 108 -9.67 8.96 -12.21
CA LEU A 108 -10.63 10.03 -12.50
C LEU A 108 -10.86 10.20 -14.01
N ARG A 109 -9.79 10.07 -14.81
CA ARG A 109 -9.86 10.10 -16.28
C ARG A 109 -10.45 8.82 -16.89
N GLY A 110 -10.74 7.79 -16.09
CA GLY A 110 -11.27 6.52 -16.59
C GLY A 110 -10.24 5.63 -17.28
N ASN A 111 -8.94 5.95 -17.19
CA ASN A 111 -7.85 5.24 -17.86
C ASN A 111 -7.35 4.03 -17.09
N ALA A 112 -7.42 4.06 -15.76
CA ALA A 112 -6.84 3.05 -14.88
C ALA A 112 -7.88 2.40 -13.96
N ASP A 113 -7.64 1.13 -13.66
CA ASP A 113 -8.30 0.38 -12.60
C ASP A 113 -7.42 0.36 -11.34
N VAL A 114 -6.09 0.41 -11.55
CA VAL A 114 -5.07 0.43 -10.49
C VAL A 114 -3.98 1.44 -10.82
N VAL A 115 -3.51 2.18 -9.82
CA VAL A 115 -2.39 3.12 -9.95
C VAL A 115 -1.31 2.78 -8.93
N TYR A 116 -0.07 2.71 -9.38
CA TYR A 116 1.14 2.56 -8.57
C TYR A 116 1.82 3.92 -8.40
N GLY A 117 2.09 4.30 -7.15
CA GLY A 117 2.99 5.41 -6.86
C GLY A 117 4.44 4.92 -6.90
N SER A 118 5.14 5.16 -7.99
CA SER A 118 6.52 4.68 -8.16
C SER A 118 7.53 5.64 -7.54
N ARG A 119 8.45 5.08 -6.74
CA ARG A 119 9.62 5.78 -6.18
C ARG A 119 10.73 5.98 -7.22
N PHE A 120 10.60 5.38 -8.41
CA PHE A 120 11.63 5.35 -9.45
C PHE A 120 11.24 6.13 -10.71
N VAL A 121 9.98 6.48 -10.89
CA VAL A 121 9.52 7.44 -11.87
C VAL A 121 9.78 8.85 -11.33
N THR A 122 10.49 9.68 -12.08
CA THR A 122 10.91 11.01 -11.63
C THR A 122 9.79 12.03 -11.87
N ALA A 123 9.04 12.37 -10.84
CA ALA A 123 8.09 13.48 -10.86
C ALA A 123 8.29 14.42 -9.64
N PHE A 124 8.72 13.86 -8.52
CA PHE A 124 8.91 14.57 -7.26
C PHE A 124 10.29 14.29 -6.65
N PRO A 125 10.79 15.18 -5.75
CA PRO A 125 12.01 14.93 -4.98
C PRO A 125 11.88 13.63 -4.17
N ARG A 126 12.93 12.82 -4.21
CA ARG A 126 13.01 11.59 -3.42
C ARG A 126 14.35 11.48 -2.72
N ARG A 127 14.37 10.86 -1.56
CA ARG A 127 15.64 10.50 -0.91
C ARG A 127 16.37 9.46 -1.75
N VAL A 128 17.65 9.69 -2.01
CA VAL A 128 18.50 8.71 -2.70
C VAL A 128 18.66 7.48 -1.81
N LEU A 129 18.25 6.32 -2.32
CA LEU A 129 18.38 5.05 -1.62
C LEU A 129 19.83 4.55 -1.66
N TYR A 130 20.21 3.71 -0.68
CA TYR A 130 21.44 2.92 -0.80
C TYR A 130 21.39 2.07 -2.06
N PHE A 131 22.51 2.00 -2.78
CA PHE A 131 22.58 1.27 -4.06
C PHE A 131 22.13 -0.19 -3.95
N SER A 132 22.48 -0.89 -2.86
CA SER A 132 22.03 -2.25 -2.60
C SER A 132 20.50 -2.38 -2.50
N HIS A 133 19.83 -1.43 -1.84
CA HIS A 133 18.37 -1.40 -1.74
C HIS A 133 17.70 -1.11 -3.10
N TYR A 134 18.29 -0.19 -3.86
CA TYR A 134 17.84 0.09 -5.22
C TYR A 134 17.94 -1.16 -6.10
N LEU A 135 19.11 -1.83 -6.09
CA LEU A 135 19.34 -3.03 -6.88
C LEU A 135 18.38 -4.16 -6.48
N ALA A 136 18.17 -4.40 -5.18
CA ALA A 136 17.22 -5.40 -4.68
C ALA A 136 15.78 -5.12 -5.17
N ASN A 137 15.29 -3.89 -5.02
CA ASN A 137 13.95 -3.52 -5.50
C ASN A 137 13.83 -3.69 -7.02
N LYS A 138 14.84 -3.25 -7.79
CA LYS A 138 14.83 -3.40 -9.25
C LYS A 138 14.85 -4.88 -9.69
N SER A 139 15.63 -5.72 -9.02
CA SER A 139 15.68 -7.16 -9.31
C SER A 139 14.36 -7.86 -9.01
N LEU A 140 13.73 -7.55 -7.88
CA LEU A 140 12.41 -8.08 -7.52
C LEU A 140 11.33 -7.61 -8.50
N THR A 141 11.34 -6.32 -8.84
CA THR A 141 10.40 -5.77 -9.83
C THR A 141 10.60 -6.40 -11.21
N PHE A 142 11.85 -6.56 -11.67
CA PHE A 142 12.16 -7.23 -12.92
C PHE A 142 11.62 -8.66 -12.93
N LEU A 143 11.88 -9.42 -11.88
CA LEU A 143 11.38 -10.79 -11.76
C LEU A 143 9.85 -10.82 -11.76
N SER A 144 9.20 -9.93 -11.04
CA SER A 144 7.74 -9.81 -11.05
C SER A 144 7.20 -9.52 -12.45
N ASN A 145 7.80 -8.57 -13.17
CA ASN A 145 7.41 -8.20 -14.53
C ASN A 145 7.53 -9.38 -15.49
N LEU A 146 8.58 -10.20 -15.34
CA LEU A 146 8.76 -11.41 -16.16
C LEU A 146 7.61 -12.40 -15.99
N PHE A 147 7.08 -12.58 -14.78
CA PHE A 147 5.99 -13.52 -14.51
C PHE A 147 4.60 -12.91 -14.78
N THR A 148 4.42 -11.62 -14.57
CA THR A 148 3.11 -10.95 -14.70
C THR A 148 2.85 -10.42 -16.12
N GLY A 149 3.91 -10.20 -16.91
CA GLY A 149 3.82 -9.50 -18.19
C GLY A 149 3.58 -7.99 -18.05
N LEU A 150 3.56 -7.44 -16.82
CA LEU A 150 3.48 -6.01 -16.59
C LEU A 150 4.87 -5.37 -16.82
N ASN A 151 4.87 -4.06 -17.09
CA ASN A 151 6.11 -3.27 -17.21
C ASN A 151 6.10 -2.15 -16.17
N ILE A 152 5.94 -2.51 -14.89
CA ILE A 152 5.98 -1.55 -13.79
C ILE A 152 7.43 -1.30 -13.35
N SER A 153 7.67 -0.12 -12.78
CA SER A 153 9.01 0.30 -12.35
C SER A 153 9.28 0.04 -10.87
N ASP A 154 8.22 -0.15 -10.04
CA ASP A 154 8.30 -0.29 -8.58
C ASP A 154 7.17 -1.19 -8.02
N MET A 155 7.41 -2.50 -7.97
CA MET A 155 6.45 -3.47 -7.44
C MET A 155 6.23 -3.30 -5.92
N GLU A 156 7.31 -3.03 -5.18
CA GLU A 156 7.34 -2.99 -3.71
C GLU A 156 6.83 -1.68 -3.12
N THR A 157 6.33 -0.75 -3.94
CA THR A 157 5.74 0.49 -3.43
C THR A 157 4.49 0.19 -2.59
N CYS A 158 4.34 0.89 -1.48
CA CYS A 158 3.11 0.83 -0.70
C CYS A 158 1.97 1.60 -1.40
N TYR A 159 2.26 2.77 -1.99
CA TYR A 159 1.26 3.57 -2.66
C TYR A 159 0.67 2.84 -3.86
N LYS A 160 -0.43 2.15 -3.61
CA LYS A 160 -1.29 1.57 -4.63
C LYS A 160 -2.70 2.08 -4.43
N VAL A 161 -3.32 2.50 -5.52
CA VAL A 161 -4.70 2.96 -5.55
C VAL A 161 -5.50 2.02 -6.43
N PHE A 162 -6.65 1.63 -5.97
CA PHE A 162 -7.56 0.73 -6.67
C PHE A 162 -8.92 1.39 -6.87
N THR A 163 -9.57 1.14 -8.00
CA THR A 163 -11.00 1.36 -8.08
C THR A 163 -11.71 0.36 -7.16
N ARG A 164 -12.90 0.71 -6.67
CA ARG A 164 -13.75 -0.22 -5.90
C ARG A 164 -14.01 -1.52 -6.65
N GLN A 165 -14.21 -1.43 -7.98
CA GLN A 165 -14.45 -2.60 -8.81
C GLN A 165 -13.23 -3.52 -8.85
N ALA A 166 -12.04 -2.97 -9.12
CA ALA A 166 -10.80 -3.74 -9.12
C ALA A 166 -10.56 -4.44 -7.79
N MET A 167 -10.78 -3.74 -6.66
CA MET A 167 -10.61 -4.34 -5.34
C MET A 167 -11.62 -5.46 -5.08
N LYS A 168 -12.88 -5.33 -5.48
CA LYS A 168 -13.88 -6.40 -5.35
C LYS A 168 -13.50 -7.66 -6.09
N GLU A 169 -12.85 -7.54 -7.25
CA GLU A 169 -12.42 -8.68 -8.05
C GLU A 169 -11.24 -9.41 -7.41
N ILE A 170 -10.23 -8.67 -6.90
CA ILE A 170 -9.00 -9.30 -6.41
C ILE A 170 -9.07 -9.71 -4.93
N LEU A 171 -9.85 -9.04 -4.09
CA LEU A 171 -9.89 -9.27 -2.64
C LEU A 171 -10.19 -10.74 -2.26
N PRO A 172 -11.11 -11.46 -2.90
CA PRO A 172 -11.36 -12.87 -2.58
C PRO A 172 -10.15 -13.78 -2.84
N CYS A 173 -9.24 -13.37 -3.73
CA CYS A 173 -8.06 -14.15 -4.12
C CYS A 173 -6.86 -13.90 -3.21
N LEU A 174 -6.86 -12.82 -2.40
CA LEU A 174 -5.74 -12.45 -1.53
C LEU A 174 -5.62 -13.37 -0.32
N LYS A 175 -4.41 -13.93 -0.10
CA LYS A 175 -4.09 -14.88 0.97
C LYS A 175 -2.86 -14.50 1.78
N ALA A 176 -2.01 -13.60 1.27
CA ALA A 176 -0.78 -13.17 1.93
C ALA A 176 -1.08 -12.57 3.31
N LYS A 177 -0.26 -12.96 4.30
CA LYS A 177 -0.41 -12.48 5.68
C LYS A 177 0.54 -11.34 6.02
N ARG A 178 1.77 -11.37 5.47
CA ARG A 178 2.85 -10.42 5.77
C ARG A 178 3.23 -9.58 4.54
N PHE A 179 4.50 -9.25 4.37
CA PHE A 179 5.02 -8.42 3.27
C PHE A 179 4.87 -9.03 1.86
N GLY A 180 4.52 -10.31 1.73
CA GLY A 180 4.15 -10.89 0.43
C GLY A 180 2.88 -10.31 -0.19
N ILE A 181 2.16 -9.42 0.50
CA ILE A 181 0.93 -8.80 0.00
C ILE A 181 1.20 -7.91 -1.21
N GLU A 182 2.32 -7.18 -1.27
CA GLU A 182 2.67 -6.33 -2.40
C GLU A 182 2.85 -7.15 -3.69
N VAL A 183 3.54 -8.29 -3.54
CA VAL A 183 3.74 -9.26 -4.62
C VAL A 183 2.41 -9.90 -5.04
N GLU A 184 1.58 -10.31 -4.08
CA GLU A 184 0.30 -10.96 -4.38
C GLU A 184 -0.67 -10.00 -5.07
N LEU A 185 -0.77 -8.75 -4.60
CA LEU A 185 -1.56 -7.72 -5.27
C LEU A 185 -1.16 -7.59 -6.74
N THR A 186 0.16 -7.49 -7.01
CA THR A 186 0.68 -7.37 -8.37
C THR A 186 0.33 -8.58 -9.24
N ALA A 187 0.46 -9.80 -8.69
CA ALA A 187 0.10 -11.03 -9.40
C ALA A 187 -1.41 -11.09 -9.69
N GLN A 188 -2.27 -10.69 -8.75
CA GLN A 188 -3.72 -10.70 -8.95
C GLN A 188 -4.17 -9.61 -9.94
N ILE A 189 -3.56 -8.43 -9.90
CA ILE A 189 -3.78 -7.35 -10.88
C ILE A 189 -3.53 -7.86 -12.30
N ALA A 190 -2.40 -8.55 -12.51
CA ALA A 190 -2.05 -9.10 -13.82
C ALA A 190 -3.02 -10.21 -14.27
N LYS A 191 -3.38 -11.14 -13.37
CA LYS A 191 -4.30 -12.24 -13.66
C LYS A 191 -5.70 -11.76 -14.05
N HIS A 192 -6.17 -10.70 -13.41
CA HIS A 192 -7.46 -10.08 -13.72
C HIS A 192 -7.38 -9.08 -14.88
N ARG A 193 -6.19 -8.92 -15.49
CA ARG A 193 -5.96 -8.01 -16.64
C ARG A 193 -6.42 -6.58 -16.38
N LEU A 194 -6.25 -6.10 -15.15
CA LEU A 194 -6.61 -4.74 -14.76
C LEU A 194 -5.68 -3.73 -15.44
N ARG A 195 -6.24 -2.57 -15.79
CA ARG A 195 -5.48 -1.47 -16.41
C ARG A 195 -4.63 -0.77 -15.36
N VAL A 196 -3.31 -0.88 -15.49
CA VAL A 196 -2.32 -0.34 -14.54
C VAL A 196 -1.68 0.92 -15.08
N TYR A 197 -1.59 1.95 -14.23
CA TYR A 197 -0.83 3.16 -14.48
C TYR A 197 0.20 3.37 -13.37
N GLU A 198 1.30 4.05 -13.70
CA GLU A 198 2.28 4.50 -12.70
C GLU A 198 2.32 6.03 -12.65
N VAL A 199 2.46 6.56 -11.42
CA VAL A 199 2.65 7.97 -11.13
C VAL A 199 3.90 8.09 -10.27
N GLY A 200 4.82 9.01 -10.62
CA GLY A 200 5.98 9.28 -9.77
C GLY A 200 5.56 9.93 -8.46
N ILE A 201 6.17 9.51 -7.37
CA ILE A 201 5.91 10.03 -6.02
C ILE A 201 7.19 10.48 -5.33
N SER A 202 7.05 11.31 -4.31
CA SER A 202 8.13 11.58 -3.36
C SER A 202 8.35 10.36 -2.45
N TYR A 203 9.53 10.25 -1.86
CA TYR A 203 9.84 9.16 -0.94
C TYR A 203 10.86 9.58 0.12
N LYS A 204 10.48 9.47 1.39
CA LYS A 204 11.31 9.81 2.56
C LYS A 204 11.76 8.54 3.28
N GLY A 205 12.48 7.64 2.59
CA GLY A 205 12.86 6.33 3.11
C GLY A 205 13.54 6.40 4.47
N ARG A 206 13.12 5.56 5.42
CA ARG A 206 13.70 5.41 6.76
C ARG A 206 15.04 4.68 6.71
N THR A 207 15.94 5.05 7.62
CA THR A 207 17.16 4.28 7.90
C THR A 207 16.87 3.20 8.95
N TYR A 208 17.81 2.28 9.18
CA TYR A 208 17.70 1.31 10.27
C TYR A 208 17.62 1.99 11.66
N LYS A 209 18.26 3.16 11.83
CA LYS A 209 18.16 3.97 13.06
C LYS A 209 16.75 4.55 13.25
N ASP A 210 16.02 4.77 12.17
CA ASP A 210 14.65 5.28 12.16
C ASP A 210 13.59 4.16 12.30
N GLY A 211 14.01 2.90 12.56
CA GLY A 211 13.11 1.77 12.80
C GLY A 211 12.67 1.00 11.56
N LYS A 212 13.49 0.97 10.48
CA LYS A 212 13.22 0.15 9.29
C LYS A 212 13.11 -1.33 9.67
N LYS A 213 11.97 -1.95 9.35
CA LYS A 213 11.62 -3.33 9.77
C LYS A 213 12.03 -4.40 8.76
N ILE A 214 12.24 -4.03 7.48
CA ILE A 214 12.53 -4.96 6.37
C ILE A 214 14.02 -5.33 6.37
N ASN A 215 14.32 -6.62 6.19
CA ASN A 215 15.67 -7.18 6.14
C ASN A 215 15.89 -8.07 4.90
N TRP A 216 17.11 -8.61 4.70
CA TRP A 216 17.44 -9.43 3.52
C TRP A 216 16.64 -10.74 3.39
N LYS A 217 16.15 -11.31 4.53
CA LYS A 217 15.29 -12.51 4.51
C LYS A 217 13.93 -12.21 3.87
N ASP A 218 13.43 -10.99 4.05
CA ASP A 218 12.18 -10.54 3.40
C ASP A 218 12.36 -10.49 1.88
N GLY A 219 13.55 -10.10 1.40
CA GLY A 219 13.90 -10.15 -0.03
C GLY A 219 13.86 -11.56 -0.61
N LEU A 220 14.43 -12.56 0.09
CA LEU A 220 14.34 -13.96 -0.33
C LEU A 220 12.90 -14.48 -0.29
N ALA A 221 12.14 -14.10 0.74
CA ALA A 221 10.72 -14.43 0.83
C ALA A 221 9.92 -13.81 -0.33
N ALA A 222 10.27 -12.60 -0.77
CA ALA A 222 9.62 -11.94 -1.91
C ALA A 222 9.84 -12.73 -3.22
N VAL A 223 11.04 -13.24 -3.47
CA VAL A 223 11.31 -14.12 -4.63
C VAL A 223 10.42 -15.35 -4.61
N TRP A 224 10.33 -16.02 -3.45
CA TRP A 224 9.41 -17.16 -3.29
C TRP A 224 7.94 -16.77 -3.52
N HIS A 225 7.51 -15.64 -2.99
CA HIS A 225 6.15 -15.14 -3.18
C HIS A 225 5.85 -14.81 -4.65
N ILE A 226 6.81 -14.22 -5.40
CA ILE A 226 6.66 -13.98 -6.84
C ILE A 226 6.37 -15.29 -7.57
N ILE A 227 7.19 -16.32 -7.35
CA ILE A 227 6.98 -17.63 -7.97
C ILE A 227 5.64 -18.22 -7.55
N ARG A 228 5.38 -18.28 -6.25
CA ARG A 228 4.18 -18.88 -5.69
C ARG A 228 2.90 -18.25 -6.21
N PHE A 229 2.79 -16.90 -6.13
CA PHE A 229 1.54 -16.22 -6.46
C PHE A 229 1.30 -16.14 -7.98
N ASN A 230 2.32 -16.19 -8.80
CA ASN A 230 2.13 -16.22 -10.25
C ASN A 230 1.82 -17.61 -10.78
N LEU A 231 2.50 -18.67 -10.29
CA LEU A 231 2.38 -20.02 -10.87
C LEU A 231 1.41 -20.93 -10.12
N PHE A 232 1.27 -20.78 -8.80
CA PHE A 232 0.54 -21.76 -7.97
C PHE A 232 -0.75 -21.22 -7.32
N THR A 233 -1.19 -19.99 -7.65
CA THR A 233 -2.48 -19.48 -7.20
C THR A 233 -3.39 -19.18 -8.38
N ARG A 234 -4.70 -19.34 -8.16
CA ARG A 234 -5.71 -18.95 -9.15
C ARG A 234 -5.98 -17.45 -9.08
N GLY A 235 -6.36 -16.84 -10.20
CA GLY A 235 -6.98 -15.52 -10.25
C GLY A 235 -8.45 -15.62 -9.90
#